data_61bb5a4e35fb0989446723c236f23825
#
_entry.id   61bb5a4e35fb0989446723c236f23825
#
_cell.length_a   1.000
_cell.length_b   1.000
_cell.length_c   1.000
_cell.angle_alpha   90.00
_cell.angle_beta   90.00
_cell.angle_gamma   90.00
#
_symmetry.space_group_name_H-M   'P 1'
#
loop_
_entity.id
_entity.type
_entity.pdbx_description
1 polymer ?
#
loop_
_entity_poly.entity_id
_entity_poly.type
_entity_poly.pdbx_seq_one_letter_code
_entity_poly.pdbx_strand_id
1 'polypeptide(L)'
;MLVRFPRRLFLYYLLGLTFASCRSKPPFEGTLTVGVLNYGGGEQIINQFAKFNSYLGEKTNSIIQLEPAFNENKAVERLDARAWSLVFAPPGLAAIAIARHQYIPLFPLIGISDLRSIFVVRKDSSISQLKQLQGQTVALGQLGSATGYYFPLYNLYGITLAEILFAPTPKAGLEFVAQGKASACAVSEAELNMYASQLSPTEFRILFKDPHYVPLGVVLIGPDIERNRQEFIRKVMSETPSGLAQEVGYVPNGQVPDYKYMISVVDRVSSIAGNLNDKPVRLFESKALIKP
;
A
#
# COMPACT_ATOMS: atom_id res chain seq x y z
N MET A 1 59.95 -50.21 -10.92
CA MET A 1 59.69 -50.25 -9.47
C MET A 1 58.20 -49.87 -9.27
N LEU A 2 57.33 -50.88 -9.18
CA LEU A 2 55.87 -50.68 -9.08
C LEU A 2 55.50 -50.58 -7.59
N VAL A 3 55.12 -49.38 -7.14
CA VAL A 3 54.66 -49.14 -5.75
C VAL A 3 53.25 -49.71 -5.62
N ARG A 4 53.12 -50.83 -4.88
CA ARG A 4 51.82 -51.43 -4.52
C ARG A 4 51.21 -50.64 -3.38
N PHE A 5 50.19 -49.83 -3.68
CA PHE A 5 49.36 -49.17 -2.65
C PHE A 5 48.47 -50.19 -1.94
N PRO A 6 48.45 -50.25 -0.59
CA PRO A 6 47.61 -51.18 0.14
C PRO A 6 46.13 -50.78 -0.02
N ARG A 7 45.31 -51.82 -0.37
CA ARG A 7 43.82 -51.65 -0.61
C ARG A 7 43.08 -50.95 0.52
N ARG A 8 43.60 -50.93 1.75
CA ARG A 8 43.01 -50.26 2.91
C ARG A 8 43.14 -48.72 2.84
N LEU A 9 44.21 -48.20 2.25
CA LEU A 9 44.40 -46.73 2.08
C LEU A 9 43.43 -46.17 1.02
N PHE A 10 43.12 -46.94 -0.01
CA PHE A 10 42.16 -46.53 -1.06
C PHE A 10 40.74 -46.38 -0.52
N LEU A 11 40.34 -47.20 0.44
CA LEU A 11 39.02 -47.10 1.10
C LEU A 11 38.91 -45.87 2.00
N TYR A 12 39.98 -45.44 2.67
CA TYR A 12 39.95 -44.19 3.46
C TYR A 12 39.93 -42.94 2.60
N TYR A 13 40.54 -42.95 1.41
CA TYR A 13 40.43 -41.85 0.46
C TYR A 13 39.02 -41.79 -0.20
N LEU A 14 38.38 -42.92 -0.41
CA LEU A 14 37.01 -42.98 -0.96
C LEU A 14 35.99 -42.50 0.08
N LEU A 15 36.17 -42.76 1.37
CA LEU A 15 35.30 -42.27 2.45
C LEU A 15 35.48 -40.75 2.72
N GLY A 16 36.69 -40.20 2.45
CA GLY A 16 36.98 -38.77 2.63
C GLY A 16 36.33 -37.86 1.57
N LEU A 17 35.92 -38.41 0.41
CA LEU A 17 35.31 -37.63 -0.69
C LEU A 17 33.80 -37.46 -0.56
N THR A 18 33.13 -38.12 0.39
CA THR A 18 31.67 -38.02 0.58
C THR A 18 31.24 -36.85 1.46
N PHE A 19 32.17 -36.10 2.06
CA PHE A 19 31.87 -34.87 2.79
C PHE A 19 32.09 -33.57 1.97
N ALA A 20 32.13 -33.66 0.64
CA ALA A 20 31.90 -32.50 -0.18
C ALA A 20 30.42 -32.09 0.03
N SER A 21 30.19 -31.36 1.13
CA SER A 21 28.94 -30.68 1.43
C SER A 21 28.51 -29.99 0.16
N CYS A 22 27.51 -30.54 -0.53
CA CYS A 22 26.73 -29.79 -1.46
C CYS A 22 26.10 -28.63 -0.68
N ARG A 23 26.80 -27.49 -0.59
CA ARG A 23 26.14 -26.21 -0.44
C ARG A 23 25.25 -26.13 -1.67
N SER A 24 24.01 -26.58 -1.55
CA SER A 24 22.99 -26.31 -2.54
C SER A 24 23.01 -24.80 -2.73
N LYS A 25 23.42 -24.35 -3.92
CA LYS A 25 23.20 -22.94 -4.28
C LYS A 25 21.74 -22.64 -3.93
N PRO A 26 21.46 -21.53 -3.27
CA PRO A 26 20.08 -21.14 -3.05
C PRO A 26 19.36 -21.18 -4.40
N PRO A 27 18.13 -21.73 -4.46
CA PRO A 27 17.48 -22.13 -5.72
C PRO A 27 17.16 -20.95 -6.64
N PHE A 28 17.35 -19.71 -6.18
CA PHE A 28 16.92 -18.52 -6.90
C PHE A 28 18.03 -17.45 -6.91
N GLU A 29 18.24 -16.85 -8.09
CA GLU A 29 19.09 -15.68 -8.30
C GLU A 29 18.27 -14.61 -9.01
N GLY A 30 18.61 -13.33 -8.82
CA GLY A 30 17.99 -12.21 -9.53
C GLY A 30 17.68 -11.00 -8.64
N THR A 31 16.99 -10.03 -9.20
CA THR A 31 16.60 -8.82 -8.50
C THR A 31 15.18 -8.94 -7.96
N LEU A 32 14.95 -8.46 -6.74
CA LEU A 32 13.63 -8.26 -6.15
C LEU A 32 13.44 -6.76 -5.92
N THR A 33 12.47 -6.17 -6.58
CA THR A 33 12.11 -4.76 -6.38
C THR A 33 11.08 -4.66 -5.26
N VAL A 34 11.41 -3.90 -4.21
CA VAL A 34 10.55 -3.67 -3.05
C VAL A 34 9.92 -2.28 -3.16
N GLY A 35 8.62 -2.24 -3.39
CA GLY A 35 7.83 -1.02 -3.45
C GLY A 35 7.35 -0.58 -2.08
N VAL A 36 7.41 0.71 -1.80
CA VAL A 36 6.89 1.31 -0.58
C VAL A 36 6.31 2.70 -0.87
N LEU A 37 5.12 2.99 -0.30
CA LEU A 37 4.56 4.33 -0.37
C LEU A 37 5.10 5.18 0.78
N ASN A 38 5.70 6.32 0.46
CA ASN A 38 6.24 7.25 1.45
C ASN A 38 6.05 8.71 1.00
N TYR A 39 5.27 9.48 1.72
CA TYR A 39 5.04 10.90 1.45
C TYR A 39 6.18 11.83 1.93
N GLY A 40 7.18 11.27 2.60
CA GLY A 40 8.33 11.99 3.17
C GLY A 40 9.57 11.91 2.31
N GLY A 41 10.70 12.28 2.88
CA GLY A 41 12.01 12.26 2.21
C GLY A 41 12.50 10.83 1.90
N GLY A 42 13.02 10.63 0.68
CA GLY A 42 13.50 9.33 0.21
C GLY A 42 14.65 8.75 1.04
N GLU A 43 15.54 9.58 1.58
CA GLU A 43 16.69 9.14 2.37
C GLU A 43 16.28 8.41 3.66
N GLN A 44 15.27 8.91 4.35
CA GLN A 44 14.80 8.29 5.59
C GLN A 44 14.28 6.87 5.36
N ILE A 45 13.48 6.65 4.30
CA ILE A 45 12.93 5.33 4.00
C ILE A 45 14.01 4.36 3.51
N ILE A 46 15.01 4.85 2.76
CA ILE A 46 16.15 4.04 2.34
C ILE A 46 16.92 3.52 3.56
N ASN A 47 17.21 4.40 4.53
CA ASN A 47 17.92 4.04 5.76
C ASN A 47 17.10 3.06 6.61
N GLN A 48 15.78 3.26 6.72
CA GLN A 48 14.87 2.38 7.45
C GLN A 48 14.87 0.95 6.88
N PHE A 49 14.91 0.80 5.56
CA PHE A 49 14.88 -0.49 4.89
C PHE A 49 16.26 -1.14 4.69
N ALA A 50 17.36 -0.43 4.95
CA ALA A 50 18.72 -0.88 4.62
C ALA A 50 19.05 -2.26 5.20
N LYS A 51 18.81 -2.46 6.50
CA LYS A 51 19.10 -3.74 7.18
C LYS A 51 18.19 -4.86 6.70
N PHE A 52 16.90 -4.57 6.48
CA PHE A 52 15.93 -5.53 5.96
C PHE A 52 16.30 -5.96 4.54
N ASN A 53 16.68 -5.03 3.67
CA ASN A 53 17.13 -5.33 2.32
C ASN A 53 18.38 -6.22 2.31
N SER A 54 19.33 -5.96 3.19
CA SER A 54 20.54 -6.81 3.35
C SER A 54 20.14 -8.21 3.82
N TYR A 55 19.30 -8.33 4.85
CA TYR A 55 18.80 -9.61 5.35
C TYR A 55 18.06 -10.40 4.27
N LEU A 56 17.09 -9.76 3.59
CA LEU A 56 16.31 -10.40 2.55
C LEU A 56 17.19 -10.83 1.37
N GLY A 57 18.12 -9.98 0.95
CA GLY A 57 19.05 -10.26 -0.13
C GLY A 57 19.95 -11.46 0.18
N GLU A 58 20.54 -11.51 1.38
CA GLU A 58 21.38 -12.63 1.83
C GLU A 58 20.58 -13.94 1.88
N LYS A 59 19.39 -13.91 2.51
CA LYS A 59 18.56 -15.11 2.68
C LYS A 59 17.97 -15.65 1.38
N THR A 60 17.66 -14.76 0.43
CA THR A 60 17.06 -15.13 -0.86
C THR A 60 18.05 -15.22 -2.01
N ASN A 61 19.34 -14.96 -1.75
CA ASN A 61 20.37 -14.85 -2.79
C ASN A 61 19.96 -13.92 -3.94
N SER A 62 19.42 -12.75 -3.58
CA SER A 62 18.86 -11.79 -4.53
C SER A 62 19.41 -10.39 -4.28
N ILE A 63 19.48 -9.59 -5.34
CA ILE A 63 19.71 -8.15 -5.21
C ILE A 63 18.39 -7.51 -4.85
N ILE A 64 18.33 -6.79 -3.72
CA ILE A 64 17.13 -6.08 -3.30
C ILE A 64 17.23 -4.62 -3.73
N GLN A 65 16.27 -4.19 -4.54
CA GLN A 65 16.15 -2.81 -4.99
C GLN A 65 14.93 -2.17 -4.32
N LEU A 66 15.16 -1.24 -3.38
CA LEU A 66 14.07 -0.45 -2.79
C LEU A 66 13.64 0.65 -3.77
N GLU A 67 12.34 0.74 -4.00
CA GLU A 67 11.75 1.74 -4.89
C GLU A 67 10.60 2.46 -4.18
N PRO A 68 10.86 3.63 -3.56
CA PRO A 68 9.81 4.45 -2.96
C PRO A 68 8.93 5.11 -4.02
N ALA A 69 7.61 5.11 -3.79
CA ALA A 69 6.67 5.98 -4.46
C ALA A 69 6.26 7.12 -3.51
N PHE A 70 6.26 8.35 -3.99
CA PHE A 70 6.02 9.53 -3.16
C PHE A 70 4.56 10.01 -3.15
N ASN A 71 3.70 9.35 -3.90
CA ASN A 71 2.25 9.51 -3.90
C ASN A 71 1.57 8.25 -4.43
N GLU A 72 0.26 8.13 -4.19
CA GLU A 72 -0.52 6.95 -4.57
C GLU A 72 -0.61 6.75 -6.07
N ASN A 73 -0.74 7.82 -6.86
CA ASN A 73 -0.81 7.69 -8.33
C ASN A 73 0.43 6.99 -8.87
N LYS A 74 1.62 7.39 -8.38
CA LYS A 74 2.87 6.75 -8.77
C LYS A 74 2.94 5.29 -8.33
N ALA A 75 2.44 4.99 -7.14
CA ALA A 75 2.37 3.62 -6.65
C ALA A 75 1.43 2.76 -7.51
N VAL A 76 0.27 3.29 -7.92
CA VAL A 76 -0.66 2.59 -8.82
C VAL A 76 -0.02 2.34 -10.19
N GLU A 77 0.64 3.34 -10.78
CA GLU A 77 1.38 3.16 -12.05
C GLU A 77 2.41 2.02 -11.96
N ARG A 78 3.09 1.87 -10.81
CA ARG A 78 4.06 0.78 -10.61
C ARG A 78 3.39 -0.58 -10.45
N LEU A 79 2.19 -0.64 -9.83
CA LEU A 79 1.38 -1.86 -9.79
C LEU A 79 0.87 -2.24 -11.18
N ASP A 80 0.37 -1.27 -11.97
CA ASP A 80 -0.10 -1.48 -13.34
C ASP A 80 1.03 -2.06 -14.22
N ALA A 81 2.24 -1.55 -14.04
CA ALA A 81 3.44 -2.04 -14.73
C ALA A 81 4.00 -3.36 -14.16
N ARG A 82 3.42 -3.91 -13.07
CA ARG A 82 3.93 -5.08 -12.31
C ARG A 82 5.41 -4.95 -11.94
N ALA A 83 5.85 -3.72 -11.69
CA ALA A 83 7.26 -3.40 -11.50
C ALA A 83 7.81 -3.86 -10.14
N TRP A 84 6.94 -4.11 -9.16
CA TRP A 84 7.33 -4.46 -7.81
C TRP A 84 7.18 -5.96 -7.54
N SER A 85 8.25 -6.57 -7.05
CA SER A 85 8.27 -7.95 -6.60
C SER A 85 7.59 -8.13 -5.24
N LEU A 86 7.83 -7.19 -4.33
CA LEU A 86 7.22 -7.07 -3.01
C LEU A 86 6.67 -5.65 -2.85
N VAL A 87 5.55 -5.51 -2.15
CA VAL A 87 4.96 -4.19 -1.88
C VAL A 87 4.54 -4.09 -0.42
N PHE A 88 5.04 -3.07 0.27
CA PHE A 88 4.50 -2.65 1.56
C PHE A 88 3.36 -1.66 1.29
N ALA A 89 2.17 -2.21 1.13
CA ALA A 89 1.01 -1.49 0.59
C ALA A 89 0.07 -0.99 1.69
N PRO A 90 -0.24 0.32 1.75
CA PRO A 90 -1.36 0.80 2.53
C PRO A 90 -2.69 0.24 2.00
N PRO A 91 -3.78 0.30 2.78
CA PRO A 91 -5.01 -0.45 2.53
C PRO A 91 -5.62 -0.28 1.14
N GLY A 92 -5.71 0.95 0.64
CA GLY A 92 -6.31 1.22 -0.67
C GLY A 92 -5.47 0.67 -1.82
N LEU A 93 -4.14 0.86 -1.75
CA LEU A 93 -3.20 0.30 -2.72
C LEU A 93 -3.21 -1.23 -2.68
N ALA A 94 -3.30 -1.82 -1.48
CA ALA A 94 -3.39 -3.26 -1.32
C ALA A 94 -4.66 -3.83 -1.96
N ALA A 95 -5.81 -3.18 -1.76
CA ALA A 95 -7.07 -3.61 -2.40
C ALA A 95 -6.97 -3.61 -3.93
N ILE A 96 -6.37 -2.57 -4.53
CA ILE A 96 -6.12 -2.52 -5.97
C ILE A 96 -5.20 -3.66 -6.41
N ALA A 97 -4.07 -3.83 -5.73
CA ALA A 97 -3.08 -4.83 -6.07
C ALA A 97 -3.66 -6.26 -6.03
N ILE A 98 -4.47 -6.57 -5.01
CA ILE A 98 -5.13 -7.87 -4.86
C ILE A 98 -6.19 -8.06 -5.95
N ALA A 99 -7.12 -7.07 -6.10
CA ALA A 99 -8.28 -7.22 -6.97
C ALA A 99 -7.94 -7.20 -8.46
N ARG A 100 -6.96 -6.39 -8.89
CA ARG A 100 -6.70 -6.11 -10.30
C ARG A 100 -5.38 -6.66 -10.82
N HIS A 101 -4.39 -6.79 -9.93
CA HIS A 101 -3.03 -7.15 -10.33
C HIS A 101 -2.56 -8.49 -9.79
N GLN A 102 -3.48 -9.27 -9.13
CA GLN A 102 -3.23 -10.63 -8.65
C GLN A 102 -2.06 -10.74 -7.66
N TYR A 103 -1.73 -9.66 -6.96
CA TYR A 103 -0.77 -9.71 -5.86
C TYR A 103 -1.34 -10.54 -4.70
N ILE A 104 -0.47 -11.30 -4.04
CA ILE A 104 -0.85 -12.21 -2.96
C ILE A 104 -0.44 -11.58 -1.62
N PRO A 105 -1.36 -11.42 -0.66
CA PRO A 105 -1.04 -10.89 0.66
C PRO A 105 -0.24 -11.90 1.48
N LEU A 106 0.82 -11.42 2.13
CA LEU A 106 1.72 -12.22 2.96
C LEU A 106 1.55 -11.95 4.45
N PHE A 107 1.73 -10.70 4.88
CA PHE A 107 1.77 -10.30 6.30
C PHE A 107 1.13 -8.93 6.50
N PRO A 108 0.41 -8.70 7.61
CA PRO A 108 -0.15 -7.39 7.89
C PRO A 108 0.95 -6.38 8.21
N LEU A 109 0.73 -5.12 7.81
CA LEU A 109 1.55 -4.00 8.28
C LEU A 109 1.14 -3.60 9.69
N ILE A 110 2.09 -3.07 10.44
CA ILE A 110 1.82 -2.37 11.70
C ILE A 110 1.06 -1.08 11.35
N GLY A 111 -0.05 -0.84 12.01
CA GLY A 111 -0.90 0.32 11.72
C GLY A 111 -2.00 0.52 12.76
N ILE A 112 -2.90 1.43 12.45
CA ILE A 112 -4.03 1.79 13.31
C ILE A 112 -5.19 0.84 12.99
N SER A 113 -5.61 0.00 13.96
CA SER A 113 -6.68 -0.99 13.78
C SER A 113 -8.06 -0.37 13.54
N ASP A 114 -8.28 0.85 14.07
CA ASP A 114 -9.58 1.54 14.01
C ASP A 114 -9.59 2.69 13.01
N LEU A 115 -8.75 2.60 11.99
CA LEU A 115 -8.63 3.64 10.97
C LEU A 115 -9.96 3.81 10.23
N ARG A 116 -10.43 5.06 10.14
CA ARG A 116 -11.66 5.42 9.41
C ARG A 116 -11.44 6.63 8.54
N SER A 117 -12.17 6.66 7.43
CA SER A 117 -12.28 7.86 6.62
C SER A 117 -13.21 8.87 7.29
N ILE A 118 -12.82 10.14 7.25
CA ILE A 118 -13.63 11.27 7.73
C ILE A 118 -13.70 12.36 6.68
N PHE A 119 -14.82 13.08 6.66
CA PHE A 119 -14.89 14.38 5.99
C PHE A 119 -14.67 15.46 7.02
N VAL A 120 -13.84 16.43 6.68
CA VAL A 120 -13.44 17.55 7.52
C VAL A 120 -13.84 18.85 6.84
N VAL A 121 -14.39 19.76 7.61
CA VAL A 121 -14.69 21.15 7.22
C VAL A 121 -14.05 22.12 8.18
N ARG A 122 -13.97 23.40 7.82
CA ARG A 122 -13.62 24.45 8.78
C ARG A 122 -14.64 24.49 9.92
N LYS A 123 -14.20 24.83 11.13
CA LYS A 123 -15.06 24.88 12.30
C LYS A 123 -16.21 25.89 12.15
N ASP A 124 -15.96 27.00 11.45
CA ASP A 124 -16.91 28.07 11.15
C ASP A 124 -17.84 27.77 9.95
N SER A 125 -17.67 26.64 9.28
CA SER A 125 -18.51 26.24 8.13
C SER A 125 -19.96 26.01 8.57
N SER A 126 -20.91 26.44 7.75
CA SER A 126 -22.35 26.14 7.92
C SER A 126 -22.75 24.75 7.47
N ILE A 127 -21.85 24.00 6.78
CA ILE A 127 -22.11 22.67 6.27
C ILE A 127 -22.12 21.68 7.44
N SER A 128 -23.24 21.01 7.72
CA SER A 128 -23.44 20.09 8.84
C SER A 128 -23.74 18.66 8.44
N GLN A 129 -23.94 18.38 7.15
CA GLN A 129 -24.25 17.06 6.62
C GLN A 129 -23.59 16.85 5.25
N LEU A 130 -23.27 15.60 4.88
CA LEU A 130 -22.66 15.25 3.59
C LEU A 130 -23.49 15.75 2.39
N LYS A 131 -24.83 15.68 2.48
CA LYS A 131 -25.72 16.14 1.39
C LYS A 131 -25.54 17.62 1.05
N GLN A 132 -25.10 18.44 1.98
CA GLN A 132 -24.82 19.86 1.76
C GLN A 132 -23.53 20.13 0.97
N LEU A 133 -22.76 19.07 0.68
CA LEU A 133 -21.66 19.15 -0.27
C LEU A 133 -22.14 19.19 -1.73
N GLN A 134 -23.44 19.02 -2.00
CA GLN A 134 -24.04 19.21 -3.32
C GLN A 134 -23.66 20.59 -3.88
N GLY A 135 -23.06 20.62 -5.07
CA GLY A 135 -22.59 21.85 -5.72
C GLY A 135 -21.36 22.49 -5.07
N GLN A 136 -20.74 21.86 -4.10
CA GLN A 136 -19.51 22.36 -3.45
C GLN A 136 -18.26 21.77 -4.12
N THR A 137 -17.13 22.47 -3.93
CA THR A 137 -15.80 21.93 -4.23
C THR A 137 -15.30 21.12 -3.04
N VAL A 138 -14.85 19.90 -3.28
CA VAL A 138 -14.36 18.97 -2.25
C VAL A 138 -12.94 18.54 -2.57
N ALA A 139 -12.06 18.55 -1.58
CA ALA A 139 -10.71 18.02 -1.70
C ALA A 139 -10.70 16.53 -1.35
N LEU A 140 -10.19 15.71 -2.26
CA LEU A 140 -10.00 14.28 -2.06
C LEU A 140 -8.53 13.92 -2.22
N GLY A 141 -8.11 12.78 -1.66
CA GLY A 141 -6.81 12.18 -1.90
C GLY A 141 -6.71 11.62 -3.32
N GLN A 142 -5.54 11.10 -3.65
CA GLN A 142 -5.28 10.49 -4.95
C GLN A 142 -5.80 9.06 -5.03
N LEU A 143 -5.94 8.56 -6.26
CA LEU A 143 -6.24 7.16 -6.56
C LEU A 143 -5.24 6.27 -5.80
N GLY A 144 -5.74 5.29 -5.03
CA GLY A 144 -4.93 4.45 -4.15
C GLY A 144 -5.12 4.72 -2.66
N SER A 145 -5.61 5.90 -2.27
CA SER A 145 -5.90 6.21 -0.88
C SER A 145 -7.24 5.61 -0.44
N ALA A 146 -7.23 4.81 0.64
CA ALA A 146 -8.46 4.28 1.20
C ALA A 146 -9.31 5.38 1.84
N THR A 147 -8.70 6.18 2.73
CA THR A 147 -9.37 7.21 3.54
C THR A 147 -9.62 8.51 2.79
N GLY A 148 -8.76 8.83 1.83
CA GLY A 148 -8.86 10.09 1.08
C GLY A 148 -9.59 9.99 -0.26
N TYR A 149 -9.71 8.76 -0.84
CA TYR A 149 -10.28 8.59 -2.17
C TYR A 149 -11.45 7.59 -2.19
N TYR A 150 -11.22 6.32 -1.84
CA TYR A 150 -12.23 5.27 -2.06
C TYR A 150 -13.44 5.40 -1.16
N PHE A 151 -13.25 5.42 0.15
CA PHE A 151 -14.36 5.58 1.11
C PHE A 151 -15.11 6.90 0.92
N PRO A 152 -14.43 8.05 0.72
CA PRO A 152 -15.11 9.30 0.43
C PRO A 152 -15.98 9.27 -0.82
N LEU A 153 -15.47 8.75 -1.95
CA LEU A 153 -16.25 8.65 -3.18
C LEU A 153 -17.44 7.70 -3.03
N TYR A 154 -17.27 6.60 -2.29
CA TYR A 154 -18.36 5.69 -1.96
C TYR A 154 -19.46 6.40 -1.14
N ASN A 155 -19.08 7.21 -0.12
CA ASN A 155 -20.02 7.94 0.71
C ASN A 155 -20.68 9.12 0.00
N LEU A 156 -20.04 9.70 -1.01
CA LEU A 156 -20.57 10.78 -1.84
C LEU A 156 -21.40 10.26 -3.04
N TYR A 157 -21.55 8.94 -3.18
CA TYR A 157 -22.31 8.39 -4.30
C TYR A 157 -23.72 8.95 -4.36
N GLY A 158 -24.13 9.40 -5.54
CA GLY A 158 -25.43 10.07 -5.78
C GLY A 158 -25.39 11.60 -5.66
N ILE A 159 -24.28 12.20 -5.23
CA ILE A 159 -24.11 13.65 -5.12
C ILE A 159 -23.47 14.20 -6.41
N THR A 160 -23.84 15.41 -6.79
CA THR A 160 -23.14 16.19 -7.81
C THR A 160 -22.33 17.28 -7.13
N LEU A 161 -21.02 17.27 -7.30
CA LEU A 161 -20.10 18.29 -6.80
C LEU A 161 -19.85 19.36 -7.87
N ALA A 162 -19.46 20.56 -7.47
CA ALA A 162 -18.95 21.54 -8.42
C ALA A 162 -17.63 21.09 -9.03
N GLU A 163 -16.72 20.63 -8.16
CA GLU A 163 -15.38 20.20 -8.53
C GLU A 163 -14.78 19.28 -7.46
N ILE A 164 -13.89 18.39 -7.88
CA ILE A 164 -12.98 17.66 -6.97
C ILE A 164 -11.57 18.21 -7.16
N LEU A 165 -10.92 18.61 -6.05
CA LEU A 165 -9.52 18.95 -6.00
C LEU A 165 -8.74 17.75 -5.47
N PHE A 166 -7.95 17.10 -6.32
CA PHE A 166 -7.11 15.99 -5.89
C PHE A 166 -5.86 16.51 -5.18
N ALA A 167 -5.77 16.24 -3.88
CA ALA A 167 -4.63 16.61 -3.05
C ALA A 167 -3.52 15.56 -3.14
N PRO A 168 -2.27 15.96 -3.37
CA PRO A 168 -1.15 15.02 -3.45
C PRO A 168 -0.79 14.37 -2.10
N THR A 169 -1.19 15.00 -1.00
CA THR A 169 -0.99 14.49 0.36
C THR A 169 -2.19 14.85 1.24
N PRO A 170 -2.43 14.11 2.35
CA PRO A 170 -3.48 14.46 3.30
C PRO A 170 -3.36 15.90 3.84
N LYS A 171 -2.13 16.36 4.10
CA LYS A 171 -1.86 17.75 4.54
C LYS A 171 -2.34 18.76 3.50
N ALA A 172 -2.03 18.56 2.22
CA ALA A 172 -2.47 19.45 1.14
C ALA A 172 -4.01 19.52 1.04
N GLY A 173 -4.72 18.42 1.32
CA GLY A 173 -6.18 18.40 1.38
C GLY A 173 -6.73 19.33 2.48
N LEU A 174 -6.15 19.26 3.66
CA LEU A 174 -6.49 20.16 4.77
C LEU A 174 -6.13 21.61 4.46
N GLU A 175 -5.00 21.86 3.78
CA GLU A 175 -4.60 23.19 3.32
C GLU A 175 -5.62 23.79 2.34
N PHE A 176 -6.18 23.00 1.42
CA PHE A 176 -7.23 23.48 0.51
C PHE A 176 -8.47 23.94 1.28
N VAL A 177 -8.85 23.25 2.36
CA VAL A 177 -9.96 23.67 3.21
C VAL A 177 -9.60 24.91 4.03
N ALA A 178 -8.41 24.97 4.60
CA ALA A 178 -7.94 26.12 5.37
C ALA A 178 -7.92 27.41 4.52
N GLN A 179 -7.52 27.29 3.26
CA GLN A 179 -7.45 28.40 2.29
C GLN A 179 -8.80 28.72 1.63
N GLY A 180 -9.88 28.00 1.96
CA GLY A 180 -11.20 28.19 1.35
C GLY A 180 -11.29 27.75 -0.12
N LYS A 181 -10.28 27.00 -0.64
CA LYS A 181 -10.31 26.43 -2.00
C LYS A 181 -11.27 25.24 -2.11
N ALA A 182 -11.47 24.52 -1.00
CA ALA A 182 -12.45 23.45 -0.88
C ALA A 182 -13.31 23.66 0.35
N SER A 183 -14.59 23.29 0.26
CA SER A 183 -15.53 23.35 1.38
C SER A 183 -15.33 22.24 2.39
N ALA A 184 -14.81 21.10 1.95
CA ALA A 184 -14.49 19.93 2.76
C ALA A 184 -13.30 19.18 2.18
N CYS A 185 -12.61 18.40 3.01
CA CYS A 185 -11.66 17.40 2.54
C CYS A 185 -11.88 16.06 3.22
N ALA A 186 -11.40 14.99 2.58
CA ALA A 186 -11.42 13.64 3.10
C ALA A 186 -10.01 13.20 3.50
N VAL A 187 -9.87 12.74 4.75
CA VAL A 187 -8.63 12.24 5.36
C VAL A 187 -8.98 11.15 6.37
N SER A 188 -7.99 10.58 7.03
CA SER A 188 -8.21 9.81 8.27
C SER A 188 -8.21 10.72 9.50
N GLU A 189 -8.79 10.24 10.59
CA GLU A 189 -8.75 10.96 11.88
C GLU A 189 -7.31 11.12 12.40
N ALA A 190 -6.46 10.11 12.16
CA ALA A 190 -5.04 10.19 12.51
C ALA A 190 -4.31 11.29 11.73
N GLU A 191 -4.58 11.43 10.44
CA GLU A 191 -4.01 12.49 9.59
C GLU A 191 -4.52 13.87 10.00
N LEU A 192 -5.82 14.00 10.33
CA LEU A 192 -6.33 15.25 10.88
C LEU A 192 -5.58 15.64 12.15
N ASN A 193 -5.42 14.74 13.10
CA ASN A 193 -4.72 14.99 14.36
C ASN A 193 -3.24 15.35 14.15
N MET A 194 -2.60 14.74 13.15
CA MET A 194 -1.19 15.00 12.82
C MET A 194 -0.97 16.38 12.22
N TYR A 195 -1.88 16.87 11.38
CA TYR A 195 -1.64 18.07 10.57
C TYR A 195 -2.45 19.30 10.99
N ALA A 196 -3.56 19.14 11.73
CA ALA A 196 -4.44 20.27 12.07
C ALA A 196 -3.72 21.40 12.81
N SER A 197 -2.85 21.07 13.78
CA SER A 197 -2.09 22.06 14.54
C SER A 197 -1.10 22.86 13.69
N GLN A 198 -0.63 22.30 12.58
CA GLN A 198 0.29 22.96 11.66
C GLN A 198 -0.41 24.00 10.75
N LEU A 199 -1.74 24.02 10.76
CA LEU A 199 -2.57 24.89 9.91
C LEU A 199 -3.28 26.00 10.71
N SER A 200 -2.76 26.30 11.91
CA SER A 200 -3.23 27.45 12.72
C SER A 200 -3.15 28.76 11.91
N PRO A 201 -4.12 29.70 12.04
CA PRO A 201 -5.21 29.70 13.01
C PRO A 201 -6.48 28.93 12.58
N THR A 202 -6.48 28.19 11.48
CA THR A 202 -7.67 27.47 11.02
C THR A 202 -8.01 26.32 11.97
N GLU A 203 -9.22 26.31 12.48
CA GLU A 203 -9.76 25.18 13.23
C GLU A 203 -10.67 24.34 12.34
N PHE A 204 -10.59 23.03 12.54
CA PHE A 204 -11.37 22.04 11.78
C PHE A 204 -12.37 21.32 12.68
N ARG A 205 -13.41 20.77 12.07
CA ARG A 205 -14.32 19.82 12.68
C ARG A 205 -14.66 18.68 11.73
N ILE A 206 -14.93 17.51 12.29
CA ILE A 206 -15.40 16.37 11.55
C ILE A 206 -16.86 16.62 11.14
N LEU A 207 -17.11 16.57 9.85
CA LEU A 207 -18.46 16.64 9.26
C LEU A 207 -19.14 15.25 9.26
N PHE A 208 -18.38 14.22 8.92
CA PHE A 208 -18.85 12.85 8.81
C PHE A 208 -17.69 11.89 9.10
N LYS A 209 -18.00 10.78 9.77
CA LYS A 209 -17.08 9.68 10.02
C LYS A 209 -17.69 8.39 9.46
N ASP A 210 -16.95 7.71 8.57
CA ASP A 210 -17.41 6.45 7.98
C ASP A 210 -17.66 5.41 9.09
N PRO A 211 -18.79 4.68 9.06
CA PRO A 211 -19.07 3.62 10.01
C PRO A 211 -18.14 2.40 9.86
N HIS A 212 -17.51 2.22 8.69
CA HIS A 212 -16.64 1.08 8.43
C HIS A 212 -15.17 1.40 8.73
N TYR A 213 -14.48 0.38 9.22
CA TYR A 213 -13.04 0.44 9.41
C TYR A 213 -12.30 0.16 8.11
N VAL A 214 -11.19 0.84 7.93
CA VAL A 214 -10.23 0.52 6.88
C VAL A 214 -9.35 -0.62 7.37
N PRO A 215 -9.15 -1.70 6.59
CA PRO A 215 -8.25 -2.79 7.00
C PRO A 215 -6.81 -2.26 7.18
N LEU A 216 -5.98 -2.97 7.94
CA LEU A 216 -4.54 -2.67 7.98
C LEU A 216 -3.93 -2.80 6.58
N GLY A 217 -2.83 -2.11 6.34
CA GLY A 217 -2.00 -2.38 5.16
C GLY A 217 -1.41 -3.78 5.20
N VAL A 218 -0.80 -4.21 4.11
CA VAL A 218 -0.28 -5.56 3.99
C VAL A 218 0.97 -5.59 3.11
N VAL A 219 1.91 -6.48 3.44
CA VAL A 219 2.98 -6.85 2.51
C VAL A 219 2.42 -7.79 1.47
N LEU A 220 2.64 -7.47 0.20
CA LEU A 220 2.17 -8.23 -0.95
C LEU A 220 3.36 -8.78 -1.74
N ILE A 221 3.18 -9.94 -2.37
CA ILE A 221 4.12 -10.49 -3.33
C ILE A 221 3.50 -10.50 -4.73
N GLY A 222 4.30 -10.10 -5.72
CA GLY A 222 3.87 -9.96 -7.10
C GLY A 222 3.60 -11.31 -7.79
N PRO A 223 2.66 -11.33 -8.76
CA PRO A 223 2.26 -12.56 -9.47
C PRO A 223 3.35 -13.10 -10.40
N ASP A 224 4.27 -12.23 -10.85
CA ASP A 224 5.33 -12.60 -11.81
C ASP A 224 6.50 -13.38 -11.15
N ILE A 225 6.47 -13.51 -9.82
CA ILE A 225 7.42 -14.35 -9.09
C ILE A 225 6.92 -15.80 -9.14
N GLU A 226 7.79 -16.70 -9.54
CA GLU A 226 7.50 -18.14 -9.61
C GLU A 226 7.05 -18.66 -8.23
N ARG A 227 6.06 -19.57 -8.21
CA ARG A 227 5.35 -19.99 -6.99
C ARG A 227 6.27 -20.54 -5.89
N ASN A 228 7.24 -21.37 -6.24
CA ASN A 228 8.17 -21.92 -5.24
C ASN A 228 9.04 -20.80 -4.64
N ARG A 229 9.37 -19.79 -5.45
CA ARG A 229 10.10 -18.60 -4.99
C ARG A 229 9.22 -17.73 -4.10
N GLN A 230 7.91 -17.59 -4.41
CA GLN A 230 6.96 -16.89 -3.51
C GLN A 230 6.89 -17.55 -2.14
N GLU A 231 6.76 -18.88 -2.10
CA GLU A 231 6.71 -19.65 -0.85
C GLU A 231 8.02 -19.53 -0.07
N PHE A 232 9.16 -19.56 -0.76
CA PHE A 232 10.47 -19.37 -0.14
C PHE A 232 10.64 -17.97 0.45
N ILE A 233 10.29 -16.93 -0.31
CA ILE A 233 10.34 -15.53 0.18
C ILE A 233 9.40 -15.35 1.38
N ARG A 234 8.18 -15.91 1.32
CA ARG A 234 7.25 -15.90 2.44
C ARG A 234 7.87 -16.53 3.69
N LYS A 235 8.51 -17.70 3.55
CA LYS A 235 9.19 -18.37 4.65
C LYS A 235 10.30 -17.48 5.23
N VAL A 236 11.18 -16.95 4.41
CA VAL A 236 12.25 -16.02 4.84
C VAL A 236 11.69 -14.83 5.60
N MET A 237 10.61 -14.22 5.09
CA MET A 237 9.96 -13.10 5.75
C MET A 237 9.25 -13.50 7.05
N SER A 238 8.71 -14.71 7.15
CA SER A 238 8.11 -15.21 8.40
C SER A 238 9.15 -15.46 9.51
N GLU A 239 10.40 -15.72 9.13
CA GLU A 239 11.54 -15.94 10.01
C GLU A 239 12.35 -14.65 10.27
N THR A 240 11.93 -13.49 9.76
CA THR A 240 12.60 -12.22 10.00
C THR A 240 12.64 -11.90 11.50
N PRO A 241 13.79 -11.52 12.07
CA PRO A 241 13.88 -11.10 13.45
C PRO A 241 12.87 -10.00 13.78
N SER A 242 12.17 -10.14 14.92
CA SER A 242 11.04 -9.24 15.27
C SER A 242 11.41 -7.75 15.27
N GLY A 243 12.57 -7.38 15.78
CA GLY A 243 13.05 -6.00 15.75
C GLY A 243 13.23 -5.46 14.33
N LEU A 244 13.73 -6.30 13.42
CA LEU A 244 13.93 -5.91 12.01
C LEU A 244 12.60 -5.79 11.26
N ALA A 245 11.66 -6.71 11.50
CA ALA A 245 10.33 -6.64 10.93
C ALA A 245 9.56 -5.41 11.43
N GLN A 246 9.71 -5.08 12.72
CA GLN A 246 9.13 -3.88 13.33
C GLN A 246 9.73 -2.60 12.75
N GLU A 247 11.04 -2.56 12.46
CA GLU A 247 11.72 -1.42 11.86
C GLU A 247 11.13 -1.07 10.49
N VAL A 248 10.79 -2.08 9.67
CA VAL A 248 10.15 -1.89 8.36
C VAL A 248 8.60 -1.96 8.39
N GLY A 249 8.03 -2.15 9.57
CA GLY A 249 6.60 -1.94 9.82
C GLY A 249 5.68 -3.10 9.44
N TYR A 250 6.08 -4.38 9.55
CA TYR A 250 5.17 -5.51 9.38
C TYR A 250 5.24 -6.52 10.53
N VAL A 251 4.21 -7.38 10.63
CA VAL A 251 4.10 -8.41 11.67
C VAL A 251 4.31 -9.78 11.03
N PRO A 252 5.50 -10.43 11.22
CA PRO A 252 5.73 -11.78 10.76
C PRO A 252 4.68 -12.75 11.35
N ASN A 253 4.13 -13.62 10.51
CA ASN A 253 3.08 -14.58 10.89
C ASN A 253 1.78 -13.96 11.42
N GLY A 254 1.60 -12.63 11.29
CA GLY A 254 0.34 -11.97 11.62
C GLY A 254 -0.79 -12.42 10.69
N GLN A 255 -2.02 -12.34 11.18
CA GLN A 255 -3.20 -12.66 10.38
C GLN A 255 -3.43 -11.58 9.32
N VAL A 256 -3.47 -11.98 8.06
CA VAL A 256 -3.77 -11.08 6.94
C VAL A 256 -5.19 -10.52 7.10
N PRO A 257 -5.40 -9.21 6.98
CA PRO A 257 -6.73 -8.59 7.05
C PRO A 257 -7.66 -9.07 5.93
N ASP A 258 -8.97 -9.09 6.19
CA ASP A 258 -9.98 -9.33 5.16
C ASP A 258 -10.17 -8.05 4.32
N TYR A 259 -9.90 -8.16 3.03
CA TYR A 259 -10.02 -7.07 2.05
C TYR A 259 -11.33 -7.07 1.27
N LYS A 260 -12.24 -8.05 1.50
CA LYS A 260 -13.47 -8.19 0.67
C LYS A 260 -14.29 -6.91 0.59
N TYR A 261 -14.53 -6.28 1.75
CA TYR A 261 -15.29 -5.03 1.76
C TYR A 261 -14.54 -3.89 1.06
N MET A 262 -13.26 -3.72 1.35
CA MET A 262 -12.44 -2.69 0.69
C MET A 262 -12.38 -2.88 -0.82
N ILE A 263 -12.26 -4.13 -1.30
CA ILE A 263 -12.30 -4.47 -2.72
C ILE A 263 -13.67 -4.08 -3.32
N SER A 264 -14.79 -4.38 -2.65
CA SER A 264 -16.12 -3.99 -3.13
C SER A 264 -16.30 -2.48 -3.23
N VAL A 265 -15.70 -1.72 -2.31
CA VAL A 265 -15.66 -0.25 -2.38
C VAL A 265 -14.83 0.23 -3.56
N VAL A 266 -13.66 -0.37 -3.79
CA VAL A 266 -12.79 -0.06 -4.96
C VAL A 266 -13.54 -0.32 -6.27
N ASP A 267 -14.22 -1.45 -6.38
CA ASP A 267 -14.98 -1.81 -7.58
C ASP A 267 -16.14 -0.83 -7.83
N ARG A 268 -16.89 -0.49 -6.76
CA ARG A 268 -18.00 0.47 -6.87
C ARG A 268 -17.53 1.86 -7.29
N VAL A 269 -16.44 2.35 -6.71
CA VAL A 269 -15.88 3.66 -7.06
C VAL A 269 -15.35 3.67 -8.50
N SER A 270 -14.83 2.54 -8.97
CA SER A 270 -14.32 2.43 -10.34
C SER A 270 -15.39 2.66 -11.40
N SER A 271 -16.66 2.34 -11.11
CA SER A 271 -17.77 2.57 -12.05
C SER A 271 -18.05 4.06 -12.31
N ILE A 272 -17.60 4.95 -11.42
CA ILE A 272 -17.76 6.41 -11.54
C ILE A 272 -16.46 7.16 -11.82
N ALA A 273 -15.33 6.45 -11.83
CA ALA A 273 -14.01 7.07 -11.95
C ALA A 273 -13.80 7.91 -13.23
N GLY A 274 -14.48 7.56 -14.31
CA GLY A 274 -14.42 8.30 -15.59
C GLY A 274 -14.97 9.72 -15.52
N ASN A 275 -15.82 10.04 -14.55
CA ASN A 275 -16.50 11.33 -14.43
C ASN A 275 -15.84 12.30 -13.44
N LEU A 276 -14.78 11.88 -12.74
CA LEU A 276 -14.21 12.63 -11.62
C LEU A 276 -13.52 13.93 -12.03
N ASN A 277 -13.14 14.08 -13.29
CA ASN A 277 -12.53 15.29 -13.85
C ASN A 277 -13.56 16.23 -14.52
N ASP A 278 -14.83 15.83 -14.58
CA ASP A 278 -15.89 16.66 -15.15
C ASP A 278 -16.23 17.85 -14.24
N LYS A 279 -16.81 18.89 -14.80
CA LYS A 279 -17.35 20.05 -14.06
C LYS A 279 -18.74 20.38 -14.57
N PRO A 280 -19.80 20.12 -13.79
CA PRO A 280 -19.81 19.52 -12.44
C PRO A 280 -19.54 18.01 -12.44
N VAL A 281 -19.00 17.52 -11.32
CA VAL A 281 -18.68 16.09 -11.10
C VAL A 281 -19.94 15.34 -10.69
N ARG A 282 -20.36 14.36 -11.48
CA ARG A 282 -21.52 13.52 -11.17
C ARG A 282 -21.06 12.18 -10.59
N LEU A 283 -21.28 11.97 -9.29
CA LEU A 283 -20.87 10.77 -8.57
C LEU A 283 -21.94 9.67 -8.62
N PHE A 284 -22.39 9.34 -9.81
CA PHE A 284 -23.31 8.22 -10.08
C PHE A 284 -23.09 7.70 -11.50
N GLU A 285 -23.42 6.44 -11.71
CA GLU A 285 -23.32 5.84 -13.05
C GLU A 285 -24.24 6.60 -14.02
N SER A 286 -23.67 7.12 -15.09
CA SER A 286 -24.47 7.55 -16.24
C SER A 286 -25.21 6.30 -16.71
N LYS A 287 -26.54 6.27 -16.62
CA LYS A 287 -27.32 5.29 -17.38
C LYS A 287 -26.86 5.46 -18.82
N ALA A 288 -26.07 4.52 -19.33
CA ALA A 288 -25.85 4.43 -20.76
C ALA A 288 -27.22 4.51 -21.39
N LEU A 289 -27.48 5.57 -22.16
CA LEU A 289 -28.66 5.67 -23.00
C LEU A 289 -28.72 4.36 -23.79
N ILE A 290 -29.55 3.44 -23.35
CA ILE A 290 -29.95 2.30 -24.18
C ILE A 290 -30.55 2.97 -25.41
N LYS A 291 -29.72 3.08 -26.46
CA LYS A 291 -30.27 3.47 -27.77
C LYS A 291 -31.30 2.42 -28.12
N PRO A 292 -32.52 2.87 -28.48
CA PRO A 292 -33.58 1.98 -28.91
C PRO A 292 -33.21 1.17 -30.16
#